data_7417b82ef1cfcfbc9534742968aadc77
#
_entry.id   7417b82ef1cfcfbc9534742968aadc77
#
_cell.length_a   1.000
_cell.length_b   1.000
_cell.length_c   1.000
_cell.angle_alpha   90.00
_cell.angle_beta   90.00
_cell.angle_gamma   90.00
#
_symmetry.space_group_name_H-M   'P 1'
#
loop_
_entity.id
_entity.type
_entity.pdbx_description
1 polymer ?
#
loop_
_entity_poly.entity_id
_entity_poly.type
_entity_poly.pdbx_seq_one_letter_code
_entity_poly.pdbx_strand_id
1 'polypeptide(L)'
;RSFGLTAPVLLGLCLLVGGLISFFIFSVMDRKLDSQIEQTADTDEEKFSFKDVGSIFTNRGFWLIALLCVLFYSCVFPFQKFASEFLMNKYGISEQLTGTIAGMPAIGALFLTPIFGGYIDKRGRSASIMALGAAMLIFVHAMYAVPFITEPAVAVALMIILGIAFSLVPSAMWPAVAKIFPQHQLGTAYALIFFIQNIGLLGVPNLIGWILDTFCITGTNGAANTYDYTLPELTFTIMAALSLIVAFLLKAADRKYGYHLEEPNIHK
;
A
#
# COMPACT_ATOMS: atom_id res chain seq x y z
N ARG A 1 -28.77 -11.44 -2.16
CA ARG A 1 -29.95 -10.53 -2.19
C ARG A 1 -30.79 -10.53 -0.89
N SER A 2 -30.51 -11.40 0.07
CA SER A 2 -31.32 -11.53 1.31
C SER A 2 -31.09 -10.42 2.36
N PHE A 3 -30.03 -9.62 2.27
CA PHE A 3 -29.68 -8.67 3.34
C PHE A 3 -29.79 -7.18 2.94
N GLY A 4 -30.15 -6.83 1.71
CA GLY A 4 -30.28 -5.44 1.25
C GLY A 4 -28.94 -4.66 1.22
N LEU A 5 -28.99 -3.43 0.68
CA LEU A 5 -27.81 -2.54 0.54
C LEU A 5 -27.29 -2.01 1.88
N THR A 6 -28.07 -2.08 2.95
CA THR A 6 -27.70 -1.60 4.30
C THR A 6 -26.82 -2.58 5.07
N ALA A 7 -26.85 -3.88 4.75
CA ALA A 7 -26.11 -4.90 5.49
C ALA A 7 -24.58 -4.72 5.45
N PRO A 8 -23.92 -4.40 4.32
CA PRO A 8 -22.49 -4.11 4.30
C PRO A 8 -22.10 -2.90 5.15
N VAL A 9 -22.95 -1.87 5.17
CA VAL A 9 -22.75 -0.65 5.98
C VAL A 9 -22.85 -0.97 7.47
N LEU A 10 -23.87 -1.76 7.87
CA LEU A 10 -24.03 -2.19 9.25
C LEU A 10 -22.88 -3.08 9.72
N LEU A 11 -22.43 -4.00 8.87
CA LEU A 11 -21.26 -4.83 9.17
C LEU A 11 -20.01 -3.97 9.38
N GLY A 12 -19.77 -3.01 8.48
CA GLY A 12 -18.68 -2.04 8.63
C GLY A 12 -18.76 -1.26 9.94
N LEU A 13 -19.95 -0.79 10.30
CA LEU A 13 -20.19 -0.09 11.58
C LEU A 13 -19.88 -0.99 12.78
N CYS A 14 -20.35 -2.24 12.79
CA CYS A 14 -20.05 -3.20 13.86
C CYS A 14 -18.54 -3.43 14.02
N LEU A 15 -17.81 -3.57 12.90
CA LEU A 15 -16.35 -3.74 12.92
C LEU A 15 -15.64 -2.49 13.45
N LEU A 16 -16.10 -1.28 13.10
CA LEU A 16 -15.57 -0.02 13.62
C LEU A 16 -15.80 0.12 15.13
N VAL A 17 -16.99 -0.24 15.62
CA VAL A 17 -17.29 -0.25 17.05
C VAL A 17 -16.40 -1.26 17.77
N GLY A 18 -16.21 -2.45 17.22
CA GLY A 18 -15.28 -3.44 17.75
C GLY A 18 -13.82 -2.93 17.80
N GLY A 19 -13.38 -2.23 16.76
CA GLY A 19 -12.09 -1.55 16.71
C GLY A 19 -11.94 -0.48 17.78
N LEU A 20 -12.98 0.33 17.99
CA LEU A 20 -13.01 1.36 19.03
C LEU A 20 -12.89 0.75 20.44
N ILE A 21 -13.63 -0.32 20.72
CA ILE A 21 -13.54 -1.05 22.00
C ILE A 21 -12.12 -1.57 22.21
N SER A 22 -11.54 -2.20 21.19
CA SER A 22 -10.17 -2.71 21.23
C SER A 22 -9.14 -1.60 21.48
N PHE A 23 -9.35 -0.42 20.90
CA PHE A 23 -8.52 0.76 21.13
C PHE A 23 -8.61 1.26 22.58
N PHE A 24 -9.81 1.27 23.18
CA PHE A 24 -9.95 1.63 24.59
C PHE A 24 -9.23 0.64 25.51
N ILE A 25 -9.35 -0.67 25.22
CA ILE A 25 -8.62 -1.69 25.99
C ILE A 25 -7.11 -1.47 25.87
N PHE A 26 -6.62 -1.25 24.64
CA PHE A 26 -5.22 -0.93 24.39
C PHE A 26 -4.77 0.30 25.19
N SER A 27 -5.50 1.42 25.12
CA SER A 27 -5.18 2.65 25.86
C SER A 27 -5.09 2.43 27.38
N VAL A 28 -5.94 1.59 27.95
CA VAL A 28 -5.88 1.27 29.38
C VAL A 28 -4.63 0.42 29.71
N MET A 29 -4.28 -0.53 28.84
CA MET A 29 -3.08 -1.36 29.01
C MET A 29 -1.80 -0.55 28.85
N ASP A 30 -1.78 0.34 27.87
CA ASP A 30 -0.67 1.26 27.58
C ASP A 30 -0.36 2.19 28.75
N ARG A 31 -1.39 2.86 29.30
CA ARG A 31 -1.24 3.67 30.52
C ARG A 31 -0.71 2.90 31.72
N LYS A 32 -1.10 1.60 31.87
CA LYS A 32 -0.54 0.75 32.93
C LYS A 32 0.94 0.45 32.69
N LEU A 33 1.33 0.22 31.44
CA LEU A 33 2.72 -0.01 31.07
C LEU A 33 3.54 1.25 31.32
N ASP A 34 3.07 2.42 30.90
CA ASP A 34 3.76 3.70 31.13
C ASP A 34 4.00 3.95 32.62
N SER A 35 2.98 3.72 33.47
CA SER A 35 3.13 3.88 34.91
C SER A 35 4.15 2.92 35.55
N GLN A 36 4.42 1.78 34.93
CA GLN A 36 5.46 0.84 35.37
C GLN A 36 6.84 1.24 34.89
N ILE A 37 6.93 1.84 33.69
CA ILE A 37 8.20 2.31 33.09
C ILE A 37 8.68 3.58 33.79
N GLU A 38 7.79 4.53 34.08
CA GLU A 38 8.13 5.78 34.83
C GLU A 38 8.73 5.50 36.20
N GLN A 39 8.39 4.36 36.85
CA GLN A 39 9.00 3.96 38.10
C GLN A 39 10.42 3.40 37.96
N THR A 40 10.84 3.03 36.75
CA THR A 40 12.10 2.34 36.48
C THR A 40 13.11 3.12 35.66
N ALA A 41 12.70 4.23 35.02
CA ALA A 41 13.58 4.99 34.14
C ALA A 41 13.34 6.49 34.32
N ASP A 42 14.42 7.17 34.68
CA ASP A 42 14.62 8.62 34.50
C ASP A 42 14.77 8.88 32.98
N THR A 43 13.69 8.60 32.23
CA THR A 43 13.65 8.86 30.78
C THR A 43 13.06 10.24 30.59
N ASP A 44 13.91 11.20 30.24
CA ASP A 44 13.48 12.40 29.54
C ASP A 44 12.59 11.97 28.38
N GLU A 45 11.26 12.12 28.53
CA GLU A 45 10.34 12.01 27.40
C GLU A 45 10.82 13.01 26.35
N GLU A 46 11.42 12.50 25.29
CA GLU A 46 11.87 13.33 24.17
C GLU A 46 10.64 13.94 23.51
N LYS A 47 10.31 15.15 23.94
CA LYS A 47 9.18 15.92 23.43
C LYS A 47 9.36 16.19 21.95
N PHE A 48 8.28 16.05 21.18
CA PHE A 48 8.25 16.46 19.78
C PHE A 48 8.92 17.82 19.59
N SER A 49 9.88 17.88 18.68
CA SER A 49 10.59 19.11 18.32
C SER A 49 10.42 19.40 16.81
N PHE A 50 10.16 20.66 16.47
CA PHE A 50 10.18 21.07 15.06
C PHE A 50 11.55 20.86 14.38
N LYS A 51 12.64 20.75 15.16
CA LYS A 51 13.96 20.38 14.66
C LYS A 51 13.99 18.96 14.07
N ASP A 52 13.17 18.04 14.62
CA ASP A 52 13.06 16.67 14.12
C ASP A 52 12.47 16.64 12.72
N VAL A 53 11.49 17.48 12.45
CA VAL A 53 10.92 17.63 11.11
C VAL A 53 12.00 18.04 10.10
N GLY A 54 12.82 19.03 10.44
CA GLY A 54 13.93 19.46 9.61
C GLY A 54 14.95 18.35 9.36
N SER A 55 15.32 17.58 10.40
CA SER A 55 16.25 16.46 10.28
C SER A 55 15.72 15.33 9.42
N ILE A 56 14.42 15.03 9.52
CA ILE A 56 13.75 14.01 8.69
C ILE A 56 13.78 14.42 7.21
N PHE A 57 13.45 15.67 6.88
CA PHE A 57 13.48 16.16 5.50
C PHE A 57 14.88 16.23 4.88
N THR A 58 15.94 16.30 5.67
CA THR A 58 17.32 16.23 5.18
C THR A 58 17.80 14.80 4.95
N ASN A 59 17.09 13.79 5.47
CA ASN A 59 17.45 12.39 5.33
C ASN A 59 17.05 11.85 3.94
N ARG A 60 18.02 11.35 3.19
CA ARG A 60 17.76 10.76 1.86
C ARG A 60 16.90 9.50 1.92
N GLY A 61 17.03 8.69 2.96
CA GLY A 61 16.22 7.51 3.19
C GLY A 61 14.75 7.84 3.32
N PHE A 62 14.43 8.98 3.97
CA PHE A 62 13.06 9.49 4.05
C PHE A 62 12.42 9.67 2.66
N TRP A 63 13.07 10.42 1.79
CA TRP A 63 12.54 10.72 0.46
C TRP A 63 12.40 9.48 -0.40
N LEU A 64 13.35 8.55 -0.30
CA LEU A 64 13.30 7.30 -1.06
C LEU A 64 12.14 6.41 -0.58
N ILE A 65 11.92 6.28 0.73
CA ILE A 65 10.78 5.53 1.25
C ILE A 65 9.45 6.24 0.97
N ALA A 66 9.37 7.57 1.19
CA ALA A 66 8.17 8.33 0.91
C ALA A 66 7.76 8.25 -0.56
N LEU A 67 8.72 8.39 -1.49
CA LEU A 67 8.47 8.28 -2.92
C LEU A 67 8.08 6.85 -3.33
N LEU A 68 8.75 5.84 -2.78
CA LEU A 68 8.38 4.45 -2.98
C LEU A 68 6.95 4.19 -2.51
N CYS A 69 6.59 4.71 -1.33
CA CYS A 69 5.27 4.62 -0.74
C CYS A 69 4.21 5.23 -1.67
N VAL A 70 4.41 6.48 -2.11
CA VAL A 70 3.49 7.15 -3.04
C VAL A 70 3.31 6.35 -4.32
N LEU A 71 4.39 5.98 -4.99
CA LEU A 71 4.35 5.30 -6.28
C LEU A 71 3.69 3.92 -6.16
N PHE A 72 4.08 3.15 -5.15
CA PHE A 72 3.54 1.80 -4.94
C PHE A 72 2.04 1.83 -4.60
N TYR A 73 1.65 2.60 -3.59
CA TYR A 73 0.25 2.65 -3.18
C TYR A 73 -0.66 3.30 -4.22
N SER A 74 -0.13 4.22 -5.03
CA SER A 74 -0.86 4.84 -6.14
C SER A 74 -1.09 3.89 -7.31
N CYS A 75 -0.37 2.77 -7.42
CA CYS A 75 -0.71 1.70 -8.36
C CYS A 75 -1.82 0.78 -7.83
N VAL A 76 -1.96 0.62 -6.51
CA VAL A 76 -2.89 -0.34 -5.92
C VAL A 76 -4.25 0.29 -5.62
N PHE A 77 -4.30 1.33 -4.79
CA PHE A 77 -5.59 1.88 -4.33
C PHE A 77 -6.39 2.61 -5.42
N PRO A 78 -5.81 3.44 -6.29
CA PRO A 78 -6.54 4.01 -7.40
C PRO A 78 -7.06 2.96 -8.36
N PHE A 79 -6.25 1.93 -8.69
CA PHE A 79 -6.70 0.82 -9.51
C PHE A 79 -7.92 0.12 -8.88
N GLN A 80 -7.92 -0.17 -7.58
CA GLN A 80 -9.05 -0.80 -6.90
C GLN A 80 -10.36 -0.01 -7.01
N LYS A 81 -10.31 1.32 -7.13
CA LYS A 81 -11.51 2.16 -7.33
C LYS A 81 -12.18 1.89 -8.67
N PHE A 82 -11.39 1.60 -9.70
CA PHE A 82 -11.88 1.33 -11.06
C PHE A 82 -11.97 -0.17 -11.37
N ALA A 83 -11.45 -1.04 -10.49
CA ALA A 83 -11.27 -2.45 -10.77
C ALA A 83 -12.58 -3.18 -11.14
N SER A 84 -13.69 -2.88 -10.47
CA SER A 84 -14.97 -3.55 -10.76
C SER A 84 -15.44 -3.23 -12.19
N GLU A 85 -15.42 -1.97 -12.58
CA GLU A 85 -15.81 -1.52 -13.91
C GLU A 85 -14.84 -2.03 -14.99
N PHE A 86 -13.55 -1.98 -14.72
CA PHE A 86 -12.51 -2.57 -15.56
C PHE A 86 -12.72 -4.06 -15.81
N LEU A 87 -13.01 -4.85 -14.77
CA LEU A 87 -13.26 -6.28 -14.87
C LEU A 87 -14.53 -6.61 -15.66
N MET A 88 -15.57 -5.79 -15.52
CA MET A 88 -16.79 -5.91 -16.32
C MET A 88 -16.53 -5.60 -17.79
N ASN A 89 -15.95 -4.46 -18.08
CA ASN A 89 -15.81 -3.94 -19.44
C ASN A 89 -14.78 -4.74 -20.26
N LYS A 90 -13.63 -5.08 -19.67
CA LYS A 90 -12.56 -5.77 -20.39
C LYS A 90 -12.71 -7.30 -20.40
N TYR A 91 -13.11 -7.89 -19.28
CA TYR A 91 -13.12 -9.34 -19.10
C TYR A 91 -14.54 -9.95 -19.10
N GLY A 92 -15.59 -9.14 -19.23
CA GLY A 92 -16.96 -9.59 -19.24
C GLY A 92 -17.41 -10.30 -17.95
N ILE A 93 -16.73 -10.00 -16.82
CA ILE A 93 -17.05 -10.61 -15.52
C ILE A 93 -18.36 -9.99 -15.01
N SER A 94 -19.25 -10.81 -14.47
CA SER A 94 -20.53 -10.34 -13.96
C SER A 94 -20.36 -9.39 -12.77
N GLU A 95 -21.25 -8.40 -12.68
CA GLU A 95 -21.25 -7.38 -11.61
C GLU A 95 -21.19 -7.98 -10.20
N GLN A 96 -21.85 -9.14 -9.99
CA GLN A 96 -21.87 -9.81 -8.70
C GLN A 96 -20.49 -10.34 -8.27
N LEU A 97 -19.62 -10.69 -9.23
CA LEU A 97 -18.30 -11.25 -8.97
C LEU A 97 -17.20 -10.19 -8.93
N THR A 98 -17.36 -9.06 -9.64
CA THR A 98 -16.32 -8.04 -9.74
C THR A 98 -15.92 -7.45 -8.39
N GLY A 99 -16.89 -7.19 -7.50
CA GLY A 99 -16.62 -6.70 -6.15
C GLY A 99 -15.82 -7.69 -5.31
N THR A 100 -16.11 -8.99 -5.43
CA THR A 100 -15.36 -10.04 -4.73
C THR A 100 -13.93 -10.13 -5.25
N ILE A 101 -13.76 -10.12 -6.59
CA ILE A 101 -12.45 -10.21 -7.22
C ILE A 101 -11.63 -8.94 -6.91
N ALA A 102 -12.21 -7.75 -7.02
CA ALA A 102 -11.55 -6.49 -6.66
C ALA A 102 -11.13 -6.43 -5.17
N GLY A 103 -11.85 -7.11 -4.28
CA GLY A 103 -11.53 -7.23 -2.87
C GLY A 103 -10.43 -8.25 -2.52
N MET A 104 -10.07 -9.15 -3.45
CA MET A 104 -9.08 -10.21 -3.20
C MET A 104 -7.72 -9.70 -2.67
N PRO A 105 -7.17 -8.59 -3.17
CA PRO A 105 -5.90 -8.07 -2.66
C PRO A 105 -5.95 -7.74 -1.16
N ALA A 106 -7.05 -7.15 -0.67
CA ALA A 106 -7.22 -6.82 0.73
C ALA A 106 -7.37 -8.08 1.60
N ILE A 107 -8.13 -9.08 1.12
CA ILE A 107 -8.28 -10.38 1.79
C ILE A 107 -6.93 -11.11 1.82
N GLY A 108 -6.19 -11.12 0.72
CA GLY A 108 -4.86 -11.70 0.64
C GLY A 108 -3.90 -11.04 1.64
N ALA A 109 -3.93 -9.72 1.76
CA ALA A 109 -3.09 -8.97 2.68
C ALA A 109 -3.35 -9.37 4.15
N LEU A 110 -4.58 -9.65 4.53
CA LEU A 110 -4.92 -10.08 5.90
C LEU A 110 -4.14 -11.33 6.33
N PHE A 111 -3.96 -12.29 5.42
CA PHE A 111 -3.28 -13.55 5.72
C PHE A 111 -1.79 -13.52 5.38
N LEU A 112 -1.41 -12.87 4.29
CA LEU A 112 -0.04 -12.90 3.79
C LEU A 112 0.89 -11.91 4.49
N THR A 113 0.37 -10.76 4.94
CA THR A 113 1.21 -9.74 5.60
C THR A 113 1.91 -10.27 6.86
N PRO A 114 1.26 -10.99 7.78
CA PRO A 114 1.95 -11.58 8.93
C PRO A 114 3.01 -12.63 8.53
N ILE A 115 2.74 -13.40 7.47
CA ILE A 115 3.68 -14.42 6.97
C ILE A 115 4.93 -13.74 6.41
N PHE A 116 4.75 -12.73 5.57
CA PHE A 116 5.88 -11.99 4.97
C PHE A 116 6.61 -11.15 6.02
N GLY A 117 5.90 -10.53 6.96
CA GLY A 117 6.52 -9.84 8.10
C GLY A 117 7.43 -10.78 8.89
N GLY A 118 6.94 -11.93 9.30
CA GLY A 118 7.74 -12.92 10.01
C GLY A 118 8.92 -13.49 9.20
N TYR A 119 8.80 -13.57 7.87
CA TYR A 119 9.93 -13.92 7.00
C TYR A 119 10.99 -12.81 6.99
N ILE A 120 10.57 -11.56 6.85
CA ILE A 120 11.46 -10.39 6.81
C ILE A 120 12.17 -10.20 8.14
N ASP A 121 11.47 -10.37 9.25
CA ASP A 121 12.07 -10.27 10.58
C ASP A 121 13.21 -11.28 10.79
N LYS A 122 13.06 -12.48 10.25
CA LYS A 122 14.05 -13.55 10.37
C LYS A 122 15.18 -13.50 9.34
N ARG A 123 14.91 -12.99 8.14
CA ARG A 123 15.83 -13.07 6.99
C ARG A 123 16.34 -11.71 6.54
N GLY A 124 15.67 -10.62 6.90
CA GLY A 124 15.95 -9.28 6.38
C GLY A 124 15.51 -9.12 4.93
N ARG A 125 16.33 -8.45 4.14
CA ARG A 125 16.17 -8.20 2.70
C ARG A 125 15.02 -7.25 2.37
N SER A 126 14.71 -6.29 3.25
CA SER A 126 13.56 -5.40 3.09
C SER A 126 13.58 -4.64 1.76
N ALA A 127 14.72 -4.03 1.38
CA ALA A 127 14.81 -3.30 0.11
C ALA A 127 14.68 -4.23 -1.11
N SER A 128 15.24 -5.44 -1.05
CA SER A 128 15.09 -6.46 -2.11
C SER A 128 13.64 -6.92 -2.26
N ILE A 129 12.92 -7.08 -1.17
CA ILE A 129 11.51 -7.48 -1.16
C ILE A 129 10.62 -6.36 -1.70
N MET A 130 10.89 -5.10 -1.36
CA MET A 130 10.20 -3.95 -1.96
C MET A 130 10.41 -3.91 -3.49
N ALA A 131 11.63 -4.17 -3.96
CA ALA A 131 11.91 -4.26 -5.40
C ALA A 131 11.15 -5.42 -6.06
N LEU A 132 11.05 -6.58 -5.41
CA LEU A 132 10.27 -7.71 -5.92
C LEU A 132 8.79 -7.35 -6.05
N GLY A 133 8.19 -6.74 -5.02
CA GLY A 133 6.79 -6.31 -5.08
C GLY A 133 6.53 -5.26 -6.16
N ALA A 134 7.45 -4.31 -6.35
CA ALA A 134 7.35 -3.33 -7.45
C ALA A 134 7.43 -4.02 -8.83
N ALA A 135 8.31 -5.02 -9.00
CA ALA A 135 8.39 -5.80 -10.23
C ALA A 135 7.10 -6.60 -10.50
N MET A 136 6.47 -7.15 -9.44
CA MET A 136 5.17 -7.81 -9.56
C MET A 136 4.07 -6.83 -10.01
N LEU A 137 4.06 -5.59 -9.52
CA LEU A 137 3.11 -4.56 -9.98
C LEU A 137 3.31 -4.23 -11.46
N ILE A 138 4.56 -4.09 -11.92
CA ILE A 138 4.87 -3.89 -13.34
C ILE A 138 4.26 -5.01 -14.17
N PHE A 139 4.50 -6.26 -13.76
CA PHE A 139 3.97 -7.42 -14.46
C PHE A 139 2.44 -7.39 -14.51
N VAL A 140 1.77 -7.15 -13.39
CA VAL A 140 0.30 -7.14 -13.32
C VAL A 140 -0.28 -6.06 -14.23
N HIS A 141 0.15 -4.81 -14.07
CA HIS A 141 -0.41 -3.70 -14.85
C HIS A 141 -0.03 -3.76 -16.33
N ALA A 142 1.18 -4.23 -16.66
CA ALA A 142 1.57 -4.47 -18.05
C ALA A 142 0.69 -5.54 -18.71
N MET A 143 0.37 -6.64 -18.01
CA MET A 143 -0.54 -7.67 -18.52
C MET A 143 -1.98 -7.15 -18.63
N TYR A 144 -2.42 -6.33 -17.68
CA TYR A 144 -3.72 -5.66 -17.75
C TYR A 144 -3.80 -4.64 -18.89
N ALA A 145 -2.68 -4.03 -19.29
CA ALA A 145 -2.64 -3.10 -20.42
C ALA A 145 -2.77 -3.80 -21.78
N VAL A 146 -2.49 -5.11 -21.89
CA VAL A 146 -2.56 -5.83 -23.17
C VAL A 146 -4.00 -5.98 -23.64
N PRO A 147 -4.42 -5.40 -24.79
CA PRO A 147 -5.83 -5.34 -25.17
C PRO A 147 -6.46 -6.70 -25.49
N PHE A 148 -5.69 -7.63 -26.05
CA PHE A 148 -6.19 -8.92 -26.51
C PHE A 148 -6.25 -10.00 -25.40
N ILE A 149 -5.77 -9.70 -24.19
CA ILE A 149 -5.92 -10.59 -23.04
C ILE A 149 -7.25 -10.26 -22.36
N THR A 150 -8.28 -11.05 -22.65
CA THR A 150 -9.66 -10.85 -22.16
C THR A 150 -10.20 -12.04 -21.38
N GLU A 151 -9.38 -13.05 -21.11
CA GLU A 151 -9.79 -14.24 -20.37
C GLU A 151 -10.01 -13.95 -18.88
N PRO A 152 -11.21 -14.21 -18.31
CA PRO A 152 -11.52 -13.94 -16.90
C PRO A 152 -10.57 -14.62 -15.91
N ALA A 153 -10.10 -15.84 -16.24
CA ALA A 153 -9.16 -16.58 -15.40
C ALA A 153 -7.81 -15.84 -15.25
N VAL A 154 -7.34 -15.17 -16.31
CA VAL A 154 -6.13 -14.35 -16.28
C VAL A 154 -6.34 -13.14 -15.37
N ALA A 155 -7.51 -12.49 -15.46
CA ALA A 155 -7.84 -11.35 -14.59
C ALA A 155 -7.78 -11.74 -13.11
N VAL A 156 -8.35 -12.88 -12.73
CA VAL A 156 -8.31 -13.40 -11.36
C VAL A 156 -6.88 -13.71 -10.91
N ALA A 157 -6.10 -14.39 -11.78
CA ALA A 157 -4.70 -14.71 -11.46
C ALA A 157 -3.84 -13.45 -11.23
N LEU A 158 -4.02 -12.42 -12.06
CA LEU A 158 -3.33 -11.13 -11.90
C LEU A 158 -3.78 -10.41 -10.62
N MET A 159 -5.05 -10.50 -10.25
CA MET A 159 -5.56 -9.93 -9.00
C MET A 159 -4.95 -10.62 -7.76
N ILE A 160 -4.72 -11.94 -7.82
CA ILE A 160 -4.01 -12.68 -6.77
C ILE A 160 -2.56 -12.20 -6.67
N ILE A 161 -1.87 -12.05 -7.82
CA ILE A 161 -0.48 -11.54 -7.85
C ILE A 161 -0.42 -10.12 -7.29
N LEU A 162 -1.40 -9.25 -7.61
CA LEU A 162 -1.54 -7.92 -7.03
C LEU A 162 -1.65 -7.98 -5.51
N GLY A 163 -2.46 -8.90 -4.99
CA GLY A 163 -2.63 -9.10 -3.55
C GLY A 163 -1.35 -9.57 -2.86
N ILE A 164 -0.58 -10.45 -3.51
CA ILE A 164 0.75 -10.87 -3.01
C ILE A 164 1.69 -9.65 -2.95
N ALA A 165 1.81 -8.87 -4.03
CA ALA A 165 2.63 -7.67 -4.05
C ALA A 165 2.21 -6.66 -2.98
N PHE A 166 0.89 -6.46 -2.83
CA PHE A 166 0.31 -5.56 -1.83
C PHE A 166 0.57 -6.01 -0.39
N SER A 167 0.77 -7.30 -0.15
CA SER A 167 1.14 -7.81 1.17
C SER A 167 2.64 -7.71 1.44
N LEU A 168 3.44 -7.95 0.41
CA LEU A 168 4.90 -8.03 0.47
C LEU A 168 5.54 -6.67 0.79
N VAL A 169 5.17 -5.62 0.04
CA VAL A 169 5.83 -4.31 0.17
C VAL A 169 5.55 -3.64 1.50
N PRO A 170 4.31 -3.54 2.02
CA PRO A 170 4.08 -2.98 3.34
C PRO A 170 4.80 -3.72 4.46
N SER A 171 4.86 -5.07 4.38
CA SER A 171 5.58 -5.89 5.36
C SER A 171 7.07 -5.56 5.44
N ALA A 172 7.67 -5.09 4.34
CA ALA A 172 9.07 -4.69 4.28
C ALA A 172 9.28 -3.20 4.56
N MET A 173 8.40 -2.35 4.04
CA MET A 173 8.57 -0.90 4.02
C MET A 173 8.36 -0.26 5.40
N TRP A 174 7.32 -0.64 6.13
CA TRP A 174 7.04 -0.02 7.42
C TRP A 174 8.10 -0.35 8.49
N PRO A 175 8.58 -1.59 8.64
CA PRO A 175 9.71 -1.87 9.52
C PRO A 175 11.02 -1.19 9.07
N ALA A 176 11.22 -0.98 7.75
CA ALA A 176 12.39 -0.29 7.24
C ALA A 176 12.48 1.18 7.69
N VAL A 177 11.35 1.86 7.91
CA VAL A 177 11.33 3.23 8.48
C VAL A 177 11.97 3.24 9.86
N ALA A 178 11.68 2.24 10.70
CA ALA A 178 12.25 2.12 12.04
C ALA A 178 13.76 1.84 12.06
N LYS A 179 14.33 1.38 10.94
CA LYS A 179 15.79 1.23 10.79
C LYS A 179 16.48 2.52 10.36
N ILE A 180 15.75 3.43 9.71
CA ILE A 180 16.31 4.69 9.19
C ILE A 180 16.27 5.80 10.25
N PHE A 181 15.26 5.78 11.13
CA PHE A 181 15.02 6.84 12.09
C PHE A 181 15.13 6.35 13.53
N PRO A 182 15.67 7.17 14.44
CA PRO A 182 15.68 6.89 15.86
C PRO A 182 14.25 6.88 16.43
N GLN A 183 14.07 6.20 17.57
CA GLN A 183 12.77 5.96 18.21
C GLN A 183 11.93 7.24 18.38
N HIS A 184 12.54 8.34 18.86
CA HIS A 184 11.85 9.61 19.11
C HIS A 184 11.33 10.30 17.83
N GLN A 185 11.87 9.99 16.65
CA GLN A 185 11.45 10.55 15.36
C GLN A 185 10.44 9.68 14.61
N LEU A 186 10.22 8.43 15.02
CA LEU A 186 9.41 7.46 14.27
C LEU A 186 7.98 7.93 14.03
N GLY A 187 7.31 8.45 15.05
CA GLY A 187 5.95 8.95 14.92
C GLY A 187 5.83 10.06 13.88
N THR A 188 6.77 11.01 13.91
CA THR A 188 6.81 12.12 12.94
C THR A 188 7.17 11.63 11.54
N ALA A 189 8.14 10.71 11.42
CA ALA A 189 8.53 10.14 10.12
C ALA A 189 7.35 9.39 9.47
N TYR A 190 6.64 8.55 10.21
CA TYR A 190 5.44 7.87 9.72
C TYR A 190 4.36 8.87 9.31
N ALA A 191 4.07 9.88 10.13
CA ALA A 191 3.04 10.88 9.84
C ALA A 191 3.35 11.63 8.53
N LEU A 192 4.60 12.03 8.32
CA LEU A 192 5.05 12.71 7.11
C LEU A 192 4.99 11.81 5.88
N ILE A 193 5.38 10.53 5.99
CA ILE A 193 5.26 9.55 4.89
C ILE A 193 3.79 9.36 4.53
N PHE A 194 2.89 9.18 5.50
CA PHE A 194 1.45 9.07 5.26
C PHE A 194 0.86 10.34 4.64
N PHE A 195 1.30 11.52 5.09
CA PHE A 195 0.87 12.78 4.49
C PHE A 195 1.22 12.84 3.00
N ILE A 196 2.49 12.56 2.66
CA ILE A 196 2.96 12.54 1.26
C ILE A 196 2.23 11.45 0.45
N GLN A 197 2.02 10.27 1.02
CA GLN A 197 1.24 9.20 0.40
C GLN A 197 -0.17 9.66 0.02
N ASN A 198 -0.85 10.37 0.92
CA ASN A 198 -2.21 10.84 0.67
C ASN A 198 -2.29 11.87 -0.46
N ILE A 199 -1.24 12.64 -0.73
CA ILE A 199 -1.16 13.52 -1.93
C ILE A 199 -1.24 12.66 -3.20
N GLY A 200 -0.52 11.53 -3.26
CA GLY A 200 -0.61 10.60 -4.38
C GLY A 200 -1.99 9.96 -4.51
N LEU A 201 -2.56 9.51 -3.36
CA LEU A 201 -3.89 8.90 -3.33
C LEU A 201 -5.03 9.87 -3.67
N LEU A 202 -4.82 11.17 -3.53
CA LEU A 202 -5.72 12.21 -4.01
C LEU A 202 -5.50 12.47 -5.51
N GLY A 203 -4.26 12.62 -5.95
CA GLY A 203 -3.93 13.06 -7.30
C GLY A 203 -4.12 11.98 -8.36
N VAL A 204 -3.68 10.75 -8.07
CA VAL A 204 -3.68 9.68 -9.09
C VAL A 204 -5.08 9.25 -9.51
N PRO A 205 -6.08 9.05 -8.62
CA PRO A 205 -7.45 8.75 -9.08
C PRO A 205 -8.04 9.85 -9.98
N ASN A 206 -7.75 11.12 -9.68
CA ASN A 206 -8.19 12.24 -10.53
C ASN A 206 -7.49 12.22 -11.89
N LEU A 207 -6.19 11.91 -11.92
CA LEU A 207 -5.44 11.74 -13.16
C LEU A 207 -6.02 10.59 -14.01
N ILE A 208 -6.28 9.45 -13.41
CA ILE A 208 -6.85 8.28 -14.10
C ILE A 208 -8.28 8.59 -14.62
N GLY A 209 -9.13 9.23 -13.80
CA GLY A 209 -10.45 9.68 -14.24
C GLY A 209 -10.36 10.63 -15.43
N TRP A 210 -9.47 11.62 -15.38
CA TRP A 210 -9.23 12.53 -16.50
C TRP A 210 -8.74 11.80 -17.77
N ILE A 211 -7.83 10.84 -17.63
CA ILE A 211 -7.35 10.00 -18.76
C ILE A 211 -8.52 9.22 -19.35
N LEU A 212 -9.34 8.57 -18.53
CA LEU A 212 -10.50 7.80 -18.97
C LEU A 212 -11.48 8.66 -19.74
N ASP A 213 -11.88 9.80 -19.19
CA ASP A 213 -12.89 10.68 -19.79
C ASP A 213 -12.40 11.42 -21.03
N THR A 214 -11.09 11.66 -21.16
CA THR A 214 -10.53 12.43 -22.28
C THR A 214 -10.08 11.56 -23.44
N PHE A 215 -9.49 10.38 -23.16
CA PHE A 215 -8.78 9.62 -24.18
C PHE A 215 -9.30 8.19 -24.39
N CYS A 216 -10.12 7.68 -23.48
CA CYS A 216 -10.42 6.25 -23.43
C CYS A 216 -11.87 5.89 -23.71
N ILE A 217 -12.75 6.85 -24.03
CA ILE A 217 -14.16 6.56 -24.34
C ILE A 217 -14.24 5.80 -25.66
N THR A 218 -14.81 4.59 -25.63
CA THR A 218 -15.00 3.72 -26.79
C THR A 218 -16.44 3.67 -27.26
N GLY A 219 -17.39 4.05 -26.41
CA GLY A 219 -18.82 4.04 -26.72
C GLY A 219 -19.68 4.32 -25.49
N THR A 220 -20.96 4.05 -25.60
CA THR A 220 -21.92 4.22 -24.50
C THR A 220 -22.76 2.96 -24.32
N ASN A 221 -23.04 2.59 -23.08
CA ASN A 221 -24.01 1.55 -22.72
C ASN A 221 -25.13 2.20 -21.90
N GLY A 222 -26.23 2.55 -22.54
CA GLY A 222 -27.28 3.38 -21.95
C GLY A 222 -26.77 4.81 -21.68
N ALA A 223 -26.80 5.22 -20.42
CA ALA A 223 -26.32 6.53 -19.98
C ALA A 223 -24.83 6.52 -19.53
N ALA A 224 -24.19 5.33 -19.46
CA ALA A 224 -22.81 5.19 -19.02
C ALA A 224 -21.85 5.08 -20.21
N ASN A 225 -20.66 5.70 -20.08
CA ASN A 225 -19.57 5.53 -21.04
C ASN A 225 -18.93 4.14 -20.88
N THR A 226 -18.45 3.57 -21.98
CA THR A 226 -17.55 2.43 -21.99
C THR A 226 -16.14 2.89 -22.29
N TYR A 227 -15.14 2.30 -21.63
CA TYR A 227 -13.76 2.78 -21.69
C TYR A 227 -12.80 1.69 -22.15
N ASP A 228 -11.75 2.10 -22.87
CA ASP A 228 -10.53 1.31 -23.06
C ASP A 228 -9.56 1.60 -21.91
N TYR A 229 -9.24 0.60 -21.13
CA TYR A 229 -8.36 0.75 -19.95
C TYR A 229 -6.87 0.60 -20.28
N THR A 230 -6.48 0.46 -21.54
CA THR A 230 -5.07 0.29 -21.95
C THR A 230 -4.19 1.43 -21.44
N LEU A 231 -4.61 2.68 -21.64
CA LEU A 231 -3.83 3.85 -21.24
C LEU A 231 -3.76 4.04 -19.71
N PRO A 232 -4.84 3.89 -18.94
CA PRO A 232 -4.78 3.83 -17.49
C PRO A 232 -3.81 2.76 -16.97
N GLU A 233 -3.86 1.55 -17.49
CA GLU A 233 -3.00 0.44 -17.08
C GLU A 233 -1.52 0.67 -17.43
N LEU A 234 -1.23 1.29 -18.58
CA LEU A 234 0.12 1.75 -18.93
C LEU A 234 0.61 2.84 -17.96
N THR A 235 -0.27 3.73 -17.53
CA THR A 235 0.07 4.76 -16.52
C THR A 235 0.49 4.09 -15.21
N PHE A 236 -0.28 3.12 -14.72
CA PHE A 236 0.10 2.33 -13.53
C PHE A 236 1.39 1.54 -13.75
N THR A 237 1.61 0.97 -14.94
CA THR A 237 2.85 0.27 -15.30
C THR A 237 4.06 1.19 -15.19
N ILE A 238 3.96 2.43 -15.70
CA ILE A 238 5.03 3.43 -15.61
C ILE A 238 5.30 3.80 -14.15
N MET A 239 4.26 4.03 -13.37
CA MET A 239 4.42 4.35 -11.93
C MET A 239 5.06 3.18 -11.17
N ALA A 240 4.68 1.94 -11.47
CA ALA A 240 5.30 0.75 -10.90
C ALA A 240 6.77 0.61 -11.31
N ALA A 241 7.12 0.95 -12.55
CA ALA A 241 8.51 0.98 -13.01
C ALA A 241 9.34 2.05 -12.27
N LEU A 242 8.79 3.23 -12.06
CA LEU A 242 9.41 4.25 -11.23
C LEU A 242 9.58 3.79 -9.77
N SER A 243 8.57 3.09 -9.22
CA SER A 243 8.66 2.47 -7.89
C SER A 243 9.81 1.46 -7.81
N LEU A 244 10.02 0.63 -8.82
CA LEU A 244 11.13 -0.31 -8.90
C LEU A 244 12.50 0.41 -8.93
N ILE A 245 12.61 1.48 -9.70
CA ILE A 245 13.83 2.31 -9.75
C ILE A 245 14.12 2.88 -8.35
N VAL A 246 13.11 3.42 -7.68
CA VAL A 246 13.25 3.97 -6.32
C VAL A 246 13.64 2.89 -5.32
N ALA A 247 13.10 1.67 -5.43
CA ALA A 247 13.49 0.54 -4.58
C ALA A 247 14.98 0.18 -4.77
N PHE A 248 15.50 0.20 -6.00
CA PHE A 248 16.93 0.01 -6.24
C PHE A 248 17.80 1.17 -5.72
N LEU A 249 17.31 2.41 -5.84
CA LEU A 249 18.00 3.58 -5.26
C LEU A 249 18.02 3.48 -3.72
N LEU A 250 16.94 3.02 -3.11
CA LEU A 250 16.88 2.77 -1.67
C LEU A 250 17.90 1.68 -1.26
N LYS A 251 17.98 0.60 -2.02
CA LYS A 251 18.98 -0.46 -1.79
C LYS A 251 20.41 0.04 -1.96
N ALA A 252 20.66 0.93 -2.92
CA ALA A 252 21.97 1.56 -3.09
C ALA A 252 22.30 2.54 -1.95
N ALA A 253 21.28 3.30 -1.48
CA ALA A 253 21.41 4.19 -0.34
C ALA A 253 21.67 3.41 0.98
N ASP A 254 21.01 2.27 1.15
CA ASP A 254 21.24 1.35 2.27
C ASP A 254 22.71 0.94 2.37
N ARG A 255 23.32 0.51 1.26
CA ARG A 255 24.74 0.15 1.21
C ARG A 255 25.67 1.33 1.48
N LYS A 256 25.26 2.55 1.08
CA LYS A 256 26.10 3.76 1.23
C LYS A 256 26.00 4.38 2.62
N TYR A 257 24.84 4.36 3.22
CA TYR A 257 24.56 5.07 4.49
C TYR A 257 24.37 4.12 5.68
N GLY A 258 24.37 2.80 5.46
CA GLY A 258 24.30 1.81 6.53
C GLY A 258 22.94 1.80 7.26
N TYR A 259 21.83 1.81 6.52
CA TYR A 259 20.51 1.72 7.14
C TYR A 259 20.16 0.32 7.62
N HIS A 260 20.95 -0.70 7.25
CA HIS A 260 20.75 -2.12 7.62
C HIS A 260 19.41 -2.71 7.15
N LEU A 261 18.89 -2.24 6.00
CA LEU A 261 17.62 -2.69 5.45
C LEU A 261 17.63 -4.14 4.97
N GLU A 262 18.80 -4.65 4.58
CA GLU A 262 18.95 -6.03 4.12
C GLU A 262 19.24 -7.01 5.28
N GLU A 263 19.42 -6.53 6.51
CA GLU A 263 19.69 -7.34 7.67
C GLU A 263 18.40 -7.79 8.37
N PRO A 264 18.39 -8.94 9.07
CA PRO A 264 17.27 -9.36 9.90
C PRO A 264 16.92 -8.35 11.01
N ASN A 265 15.65 -8.31 11.42
CA ASN A 265 15.21 -7.52 12.57
C ASN A 265 15.46 -8.28 13.89
N ILE A 266 15.40 -9.61 13.84
CA ILE A 266 15.63 -10.49 14.99
C ILE A 266 17.01 -11.11 14.83
N HIS A 267 17.93 -10.74 15.70
CA HIS A 267 19.21 -11.44 15.87
C HIS A 267 18.98 -12.69 16.72
N LYS A 268 19.49 -13.84 16.25
CA LYS A 268 19.46 -15.09 17.01
C LYS A 268 20.46 -15.06 18.16
#